data_e293686827e43a56f7ff705a4445928f
#
_entry.id   e293686827e43a56f7ff705a4445928f
#
_cell.length_a   1.000
_cell.length_b   1.000
_cell.length_c   1.000
_cell.angle_alpha   90.00
_cell.angle_beta   90.00
_cell.angle_gamma   90.00
#
_symmetry.space_group_name_H-M   'P 1'
#
loop_
_entity.id
_entity.type
_entity.pdbx_description
1 polymer ?
#
loop_
_entity_poly.entity_id
_entity_poly.type
_entity_poly.pdbx_seq_one_letter_code
_entity_poly.pdbx_strand_id
1 'polypeptide(L)'
;RNGRLSMQTDPRLARSAKALADQAEEFHNLAKNIIVKIPATSVGIEAIEEATYRGVSVNVTVSFSVAQAITTGEAIERGLKRREAEGKDTSQMGPVVTLMVGRLDDWIKEVAERDGMFLDPGHLEWAGIAAFKRAYQEFQKRGLRARMLCAAFRNVMHWSEFVGGDVVVSPPFAWQQLINNSGYKMVERMDVPVRDDIMETLLGIPEFVRAYEPEGMTPEEFTQFGATRKTLRGFLESDNDLDRLVREVLIPKP
;
A
#
# COMPACT_ATOMS: atom_id res chain seq x y z
N ARG A 1 3.25 17.08 -15.88
CA ARG A 1 4.57 16.41 -15.93
C ARG A 1 4.93 15.81 -14.57
N ASN A 2 3.95 15.17 -13.93
CA ASN A 2 4.08 14.70 -12.55
C ASN A 2 4.12 13.15 -12.49
N GLY A 3 4.27 12.47 -13.63
CA GLY A 3 4.32 11.01 -13.67
C GLY A 3 5.62 10.49 -13.04
N ARG A 4 5.48 9.52 -12.13
CA ARG A 4 6.60 8.83 -11.50
C ARG A 4 6.54 7.34 -11.82
N LEU A 5 7.69 6.74 -12.05
CA LEU A 5 7.84 5.28 -12.19
C LEU A 5 8.12 4.70 -10.80
N SER A 6 7.25 3.79 -10.34
CA SER A 6 7.47 3.07 -9.08
C SER A 6 8.36 1.85 -9.31
N MET A 7 9.53 1.81 -8.66
CA MET A 7 10.43 0.66 -8.64
C MET A 7 10.34 -0.07 -7.30
N GLN A 8 10.18 -1.38 -7.34
CA GLN A 8 10.08 -2.21 -6.15
C GLN A 8 11.49 -2.60 -5.67
N THR A 9 11.76 -2.43 -4.36
CA THR A 9 12.96 -3.01 -3.75
C THR A 9 12.96 -4.53 -3.83
N ASP A 10 14.13 -5.14 -3.88
CA ASP A 10 14.31 -6.58 -3.90
C ASP A 10 13.66 -7.24 -2.67
N PRO A 11 12.71 -8.17 -2.84
CA PRO A 11 12.03 -8.81 -1.73
C PRO A 11 12.96 -9.65 -0.83
N ARG A 12 14.13 -10.03 -1.35
CA ARG A 12 15.17 -10.76 -0.58
C ARG A 12 15.81 -9.89 0.50
N LEU A 13 15.73 -8.56 0.39
CA LEU A 13 16.26 -7.61 1.36
C LEU A 13 15.34 -7.35 2.56
N ALA A 14 14.19 -8.01 2.63
CA ALA A 14 13.13 -7.77 3.61
C ALA A 14 13.55 -7.86 5.10
N ARG A 15 14.76 -8.34 5.40
CA ARG A 15 15.31 -8.46 6.76
C ARG A 15 16.36 -7.41 7.12
N SER A 16 16.65 -6.45 6.24
CA SER A 16 17.69 -5.44 6.46
C SER A 16 17.18 -4.04 6.08
N ALA A 17 16.88 -3.23 7.08
CA ALA A 17 16.48 -1.84 6.87
C ALA A 17 17.55 -1.04 6.11
N LYS A 18 18.82 -1.26 6.46
CA LYS A 18 19.95 -0.62 5.76
C LYS A 18 19.99 -1.00 4.29
N ALA A 19 19.90 -2.29 3.96
CA ALA A 19 19.97 -2.75 2.57
C ALA A 19 18.79 -2.24 1.74
N LEU A 20 17.58 -2.19 2.31
CA LEU A 20 16.40 -1.60 1.67
C LEU A 20 16.60 -0.09 1.40
N ALA A 21 17.14 0.65 2.37
CA ALA A 21 17.39 2.09 2.22
C ALA A 21 18.51 2.36 1.21
N ASP A 22 19.58 1.57 1.20
CA ASP A 22 20.68 1.68 0.26
C ASP A 22 20.21 1.43 -1.19
N GLN A 23 19.43 0.36 -1.41
CA GLN A 23 18.87 0.08 -2.73
C GLN A 23 17.83 1.13 -3.14
N ALA A 24 17.07 1.67 -2.20
CA ALA A 24 16.12 2.74 -2.49
C ALA A 24 16.85 4.01 -2.99
N GLU A 25 17.99 4.36 -2.41
CA GLU A 25 18.83 5.47 -2.86
C GLU A 25 19.46 5.18 -4.22
N GLU A 26 19.95 3.96 -4.45
CA GLU A 26 20.45 3.53 -5.75
C GLU A 26 19.40 3.71 -6.85
N PHE A 27 18.19 3.20 -6.64
CA PHE A 27 17.09 3.30 -7.61
C PHE A 27 16.65 4.75 -7.83
N HIS A 28 16.59 5.54 -6.77
CA HIS A 28 16.25 6.96 -6.87
C HIS A 28 17.21 7.72 -7.80
N ASN A 29 18.50 7.37 -7.77
CA ASN A 29 19.54 8.02 -8.56
C ASN A 29 19.53 7.63 -10.05
N LEU A 30 18.78 6.61 -10.46
CA LEU A 30 18.68 6.19 -11.85
C LEU A 30 17.95 7.23 -12.72
N ALA A 31 16.89 7.86 -12.19
CA ALA A 31 16.17 8.91 -12.90
C ALA A 31 15.36 9.80 -11.94
N LYS A 32 15.18 11.08 -12.27
CA LYS A 32 14.47 12.09 -11.44
C LYS A 32 13.00 11.78 -11.17
N ASN A 33 12.37 10.95 -11.99
CA ASN A 33 10.96 10.60 -11.86
C ASN A 33 10.74 9.21 -11.26
N ILE A 34 11.73 8.63 -10.59
CA ILE A 34 11.57 7.37 -9.86
C ILE A 34 11.01 7.64 -8.46
N ILE A 35 10.10 6.79 -8.06
CA ILE A 35 9.63 6.63 -6.69
C ILE A 35 9.85 5.18 -6.27
N VAL A 36 10.40 4.94 -5.07
CA VAL A 36 10.85 3.61 -4.69
C VAL A 36 9.88 2.95 -3.73
N LYS A 37 9.45 1.72 -4.05
CA LYS A 37 8.55 0.94 -3.20
C LYS A 37 9.30 0.21 -2.11
N ILE A 38 8.89 0.44 -0.85
CA ILE A 38 9.38 -0.24 0.35
C ILE A 38 8.19 -0.86 1.10
N PRO A 39 8.26 -2.15 1.51
CA PRO A 39 7.15 -2.81 2.18
C PRO A 39 6.92 -2.30 3.61
N ALA A 40 5.64 -2.21 4.03
CA ALA A 40 5.22 -1.81 5.37
C ALA A 40 5.38 -2.97 6.37
N THR A 41 6.62 -3.36 6.63
CA THR A 41 7.01 -4.33 7.67
C THR A 41 7.73 -3.62 8.81
N SER A 42 7.98 -4.30 9.93
CA SER A 42 8.77 -3.72 11.04
C SER A 42 10.13 -3.19 10.55
N VAL A 43 10.84 -3.99 9.76
CA VAL A 43 12.11 -3.61 9.14
C VAL A 43 11.93 -2.50 8.08
N GLY A 44 10.85 -2.58 7.32
CA GLY A 44 10.53 -1.59 6.28
C GLY A 44 10.25 -0.20 6.85
N ILE A 45 9.69 -0.07 8.05
CA ILE A 45 9.45 1.22 8.71
C ILE A 45 10.76 2.00 8.91
N GLU A 46 11.80 1.33 9.41
CA GLU A 46 13.12 1.94 9.58
C GLU A 46 13.73 2.34 8.23
N ALA A 47 13.59 1.48 7.21
CA ALA A 47 14.07 1.76 5.86
C ALA A 47 13.32 2.94 5.22
N ILE A 48 12.00 3.07 5.44
CA ILE A 48 11.16 4.17 4.95
C ILE A 48 11.63 5.50 5.54
N GLU A 49 11.84 5.56 6.86
CA GLU A 49 12.35 6.75 7.53
C GLU A 49 13.72 7.14 6.98
N GLU A 50 14.66 6.20 6.92
CA GLU A 50 16.03 6.45 6.46
C GLU A 50 16.09 6.84 4.98
N ALA A 51 15.38 6.15 4.09
CA ALA A 51 15.32 6.49 2.68
C ALA A 51 14.71 7.89 2.47
N THR A 52 13.65 8.23 3.21
CA THR A 52 13.06 9.56 3.17
C THR A 52 14.06 10.63 3.64
N TYR A 53 14.78 10.39 4.72
CA TYR A 53 15.83 11.29 5.20
C TYR A 53 16.94 11.48 4.16
N ARG A 54 17.30 10.45 3.38
CA ARG A 54 18.27 10.55 2.28
C ARG A 54 17.73 11.30 1.05
N GLY A 55 16.43 11.61 1.00
CA GLY A 55 15.79 12.39 -0.07
C GLY A 55 15.05 11.55 -1.10
N VAL A 56 14.91 10.26 -0.86
CA VAL A 56 14.16 9.36 -1.72
C VAL A 56 12.66 9.62 -1.57
N SER A 57 11.94 9.81 -2.66
CA SER A 57 10.48 9.72 -2.64
C SER A 57 10.09 8.26 -2.53
N VAL A 58 9.51 7.88 -1.40
CA VAL A 58 9.10 6.50 -1.13
C VAL A 58 7.64 6.25 -1.53
N ASN A 59 7.35 5.05 -1.99
CA ASN A 59 6.02 4.51 -2.14
C ASN A 59 5.89 3.32 -1.20
N VAL A 60 5.23 3.51 -0.07
CA VAL A 60 4.97 2.41 0.86
C VAL A 60 4.10 1.37 0.16
N THR A 61 4.45 0.10 0.28
CA THR A 61 3.70 -1.03 -0.30
C THR A 61 3.56 -2.18 0.69
N VAL A 62 2.88 -3.27 0.31
CA VAL A 62 2.59 -4.39 1.22
C VAL A 62 1.94 -3.88 2.50
N SER A 63 0.99 -2.98 2.33
CA SER A 63 0.21 -2.35 3.38
C SER A 63 -1.28 -2.59 3.14
N PHE A 64 -1.99 -3.00 4.16
CA PHE A 64 -3.37 -3.45 4.10
C PHE A 64 -4.21 -2.88 5.25
N SER A 65 -3.56 -2.44 6.32
CA SER A 65 -4.22 -2.00 7.54
C SER A 65 -4.05 -0.50 7.79
N VAL A 66 -4.97 0.03 8.59
CA VAL A 66 -4.91 1.42 9.06
C VAL A 66 -3.64 1.63 9.90
N ALA A 67 -3.31 0.68 10.79
CA ALA A 67 -2.10 0.74 11.59
C ALA A 67 -0.82 0.82 10.74
N GLN A 68 -0.70 -0.01 9.67
CA GLN A 68 0.43 0.06 8.76
C GLN A 68 0.52 1.42 8.05
N ALA A 69 -0.62 1.95 7.58
CA ALA A 69 -0.65 3.24 6.90
C ALA A 69 -0.18 4.37 7.83
N ILE A 70 -0.72 4.45 9.04
CA ILE A 70 -0.35 5.47 10.03
C ILE A 70 1.14 5.37 10.37
N THR A 71 1.61 4.21 10.77
CA THR A 71 3.00 4.01 11.22
C THR A 71 4.01 4.37 10.14
N THR A 72 3.73 4.00 8.89
CA THR A 72 4.61 4.33 7.76
C THR A 72 4.51 5.78 7.34
N GLY A 73 3.32 6.39 7.42
CA GLY A 73 3.14 7.83 7.25
C GLY A 73 3.93 8.65 8.27
N GLU A 74 3.92 8.23 9.53
CA GLU A 74 4.72 8.85 10.60
C GLU A 74 6.23 8.63 10.40
N ALA A 75 6.67 7.47 9.88
CA ALA A 75 8.07 7.23 9.52
C ALA A 75 8.54 8.20 8.41
N ILE A 76 7.70 8.41 7.40
CA ILE A 76 7.95 9.43 6.37
C ILE A 76 8.09 10.83 7.01
N GLU A 77 7.17 11.20 7.91
CA GLU A 77 7.22 12.49 8.60
C GLU A 77 8.51 12.67 9.39
N ARG A 78 8.98 11.65 10.12
CA ARG A 78 10.26 11.68 10.83
C ARG A 78 11.43 11.88 9.86
N GLY A 79 11.46 11.15 8.76
CA GLY A 79 12.48 11.30 7.73
C GLY A 79 12.52 12.70 7.12
N LEU A 80 11.35 13.29 6.79
CA LEU A 80 11.23 14.66 6.29
C LEU A 80 11.71 15.69 7.32
N LYS A 81 11.29 15.57 8.58
CA LYS A 81 11.71 16.48 9.65
C LYS A 81 13.21 16.42 9.92
N ARG A 82 13.82 15.23 9.89
CA ARG A 82 15.29 15.08 10.00
C ARG A 82 15.99 15.82 8.86
N ARG A 83 15.47 15.72 7.64
CA ARG A 83 16.00 16.43 6.47
C ARG A 83 15.92 17.94 6.60
N GLU A 84 14.75 18.44 6.99
CA GLU A 84 14.48 19.87 7.17
C GLU A 84 15.34 20.48 8.30
N ALA A 85 15.55 19.74 9.38
CA ALA A 85 16.42 20.16 10.49
C ALA A 85 17.88 20.39 10.05
N GLU A 86 18.33 19.73 8.97
CA GLU A 86 19.64 19.92 8.35
C GLU A 86 19.63 20.91 7.18
N GLY A 87 18.53 21.61 6.97
CA GLY A 87 18.39 22.58 5.87
C GLY A 87 18.33 21.96 4.47
N LYS A 88 18.07 20.66 4.35
CA LYS A 88 17.94 19.95 3.09
C LYS A 88 16.55 20.14 2.48
N ASP A 89 16.47 20.40 1.17
CA ASP A 89 15.22 20.63 0.46
C ASP A 89 14.33 19.37 0.43
N THR A 90 13.04 19.55 0.72
CA THR A 90 11.98 18.53 0.64
C THR A 90 10.90 18.87 -0.40
N SER A 91 10.99 20.04 -1.05
CA SER A 91 9.94 20.58 -1.94
C SER A 91 9.64 19.71 -3.17
N GLN A 92 10.62 18.94 -3.64
CA GLN A 92 10.49 18.05 -4.79
C GLN A 92 10.12 16.61 -4.40
N MET A 93 10.06 16.34 -3.10
CA MET A 93 9.68 15.01 -2.61
C MET A 93 8.15 14.83 -2.70
N GLY A 94 7.74 13.63 -3.05
CA GLY A 94 6.32 13.28 -3.16
C GLY A 94 6.08 11.86 -2.69
N PRO A 95 6.30 11.58 -1.38
CA PRO A 95 6.07 10.25 -0.84
C PRO A 95 4.59 9.89 -0.87
N VAL A 96 4.32 8.61 -1.07
CA VAL A 96 2.95 8.06 -1.01
C VAL A 96 2.89 6.84 -0.10
N VAL A 97 1.74 6.62 0.51
CA VAL A 97 1.42 5.42 1.28
C VAL A 97 0.33 4.65 0.56
N THR A 98 0.68 3.50 0.02
CA THR A 98 -0.27 2.66 -0.71
C THR A 98 -0.98 1.71 0.24
N LEU A 99 -2.32 1.72 0.21
CA LEU A 99 -3.12 0.59 0.69
C LEU A 99 -3.55 -0.29 -0.49
N MET A 100 -3.29 -1.59 -0.38
CA MET A 100 -3.62 -2.58 -1.41
C MET A 100 -5.03 -3.12 -1.16
N VAL A 101 -6.03 -2.26 -1.39
CA VAL A 101 -7.43 -2.47 -0.96
C VAL A 101 -8.02 -3.81 -1.41
N GLY A 102 -7.90 -4.17 -2.68
CA GLY A 102 -8.47 -5.42 -3.17
C GLY A 102 -7.74 -6.67 -2.66
N ARG A 103 -6.47 -6.56 -2.25
CA ARG A 103 -5.79 -7.68 -1.58
C ARG A 103 -6.24 -7.83 -0.12
N LEU A 104 -6.68 -6.76 0.52
CA LEU A 104 -7.35 -6.87 1.81
C LEU A 104 -8.70 -7.56 1.64
N ASP A 105 -9.49 -7.19 0.63
CA ASP A 105 -10.76 -7.88 0.34
C ASP A 105 -10.54 -9.38 0.10
N ASP A 106 -9.55 -9.74 -0.74
CA ASP A 106 -9.20 -11.14 -1.01
C ASP A 106 -8.85 -11.88 0.29
N TRP A 107 -8.06 -11.24 1.17
CA TRP A 107 -7.66 -11.84 2.44
C TRP A 107 -8.82 -12.04 3.39
N ILE A 108 -9.70 -11.05 3.52
CA ILE A 108 -10.87 -11.15 4.42
C ILE A 108 -11.86 -12.21 3.91
N LYS A 109 -12.04 -12.35 2.60
CA LYS A 109 -12.82 -13.45 2.01
C LYS A 109 -12.23 -14.81 2.35
N GLU A 110 -10.92 -14.99 2.22
CA GLU A 110 -10.24 -16.24 2.58
C GLU A 110 -10.40 -16.58 4.08
N VAL A 111 -10.31 -15.57 4.93
CA VAL A 111 -10.52 -15.74 6.38
C VAL A 111 -11.97 -16.16 6.66
N ALA A 112 -12.93 -15.48 6.07
CA ALA A 112 -14.35 -15.81 6.25
C ALA A 112 -14.67 -17.24 5.77
N GLU A 113 -14.13 -17.65 4.62
CA GLU A 113 -14.28 -19.00 4.08
C GLU A 113 -13.62 -20.05 4.99
N ARG A 114 -12.36 -19.83 5.37
CA ARG A 114 -11.59 -20.72 6.27
C ARG A 114 -12.31 -20.96 7.60
N ASP A 115 -12.89 -19.90 8.16
CA ASP A 115 -13.52 -19.92 9.47
C ASP A 115 -15.02 -20.29 9.39
N GLY A 116 -15.51 -20.67 8.19
CA GLY A 116 -16.88 -21.13 7.96
C GLY A 116 -17.95 -20.08 8.23
N MET A 117 -17.62 -18.79 8.06
CA MET A 117 -18.53 -17.69 8.31
C MET A 117 -19.54 -17.55 7.15
N PHE A 118 -20.83 -17.59 7.46
CA PHE A 118 -21.90 -17.37 6.48
C PHE A 118 -22.25 -15.89 6.42
N LEU A 119 -21.66 -15.18 5.44
CA LEU A 119 -21.77 -13.73 5.29
C LEU A 119 -22.22 -13.36 3.87
N ASP A 120 -22.78 -12.15 3.71
CA ASP A 120 -23.06 -11.59 2.39
C ASP A 120 -21.72 -11.31 1.67
N PRO A 121 -21.43 -11.96 0.54
CA PRO A 121 -20.19 -11.74 -0.19
C PRO A 121 -20.04 -10.31 -0.72
N GLY A 122 -21.16 -9.60 -0.95
CA GLY A 122 -21.14 -8.20 -1.35
C GLY A 122 -20.61 -7.27 -0.26
N HIS A 123 -20.81 -7.60 1.01
CA HIS A 123 -20.24 -6.83 2.13
C HIS A 123 -18.72 -6.97 2.21
N LEU A 124 -18.18 -8.14 1.85
CA LEU A 124 -16.72 -8.38 1.89
C LEU A 124 -15.94 -7.59 0.83
N GLU A 125 -16.62 -7.08 -0.22
CA GLU A 125 -16.02 -6.18 -1.23
C GLU A 125 -15.70 -4.78 -0.68
N TRP A 126 -16.07 -4.49 0.56
CA TRP A 126 -15.88 -3.19 1.20
C TRP A 126 -14.75 -3.15 2.22
N ALA A 127 -14.10 -4.26 2.52
CA ALA A 127 -13.07 -4.31 3.56
C ALA A 127 -11.93 -3.32 3.29
N GLY A 128 -11.38 -3.35 2.08
CA GLY A 128 -10.31 -2.43 1.67
C GLY A 128 -10.78 -0.99 1.59
N ILE A 129 -12.02 -0.75 1.16
CA ILE A 129 -12.61 0.59 1.06
C ILE A 129 -12.76 1.21 2.46
N ALA A 130 -13.31 0.44 3.40
CA ALA A 130 -13.50 0.89 4.78
C ALA A 130 -12.15 1.21 5.44
N ALA A 131 -11.16 0.32 5.31
CA ALA A 131 -9.82 0.54 5.83
C ALA A 131 -9.15 1.76 5.19
N PHE A 132 -9.30 1.98 3.88
CA PHE A 132 -8.72 3.12 3.19
C PHE A 132 -9.35 4.45 3.65
N LYS A 133 -10.68 4.53 3.72
CA LYS A 133 -11.38 5.73 4.20
C LYS A 133 -10.98 6.05 5.65
N ARG A 134 -10.89 5.03 6.52
CA ARG A 134 -10.44 5.20 7.91
C ARG A 134 -9.01 5.72 7.98
N ALA A 135 -8.09 5.13 7.22
CA ALA A 135 -6.70 5.58 7.15
C ALA A 135 -6.58 7.00 6.61
N TYR A 136 -7.37 7.36 5.60
CA TYR A 136 -7.41 8.72 5.05
C TYR A 136 -7.82 9.74 6.11
N GLN A 137 -8.87 9.46 6.90
CA GLN A 137 -9.28 10.32 8.02
C GLN A 137 -8.17 10.49 9.06
N GLU A 138 -7.47 9.40 9.40
CA GLU A 138 -6.34 9.47 10.33
C GLU A 138 -5.17 10.30 9.77
N PHE A 139 -4.88 10.22 8.47
CA PHE A 139 -3.88 11.05 7.80
C PHE A 139 -4.23 12.53 7.90
N GLN A 140 -5.49 12.91 7.62
CA GLN A 140 -5.95 14.28 7.75
C GLN A 140 -5.85 14.78 9.21
N LYS A 141 -6.35 13.99 10.15
CA LYS A 141 -6.31 14.30 11.59
C LYS A 141 -4.90 14.51 12.13
N ARG A 142 -3.93 13.71 11.65
CA ARG A 142 -2.52 13.76 12.08
C ARG A 142 -1.68 14.75 11.27
N GLY A 143 -2.21 15.33 10.19
CA GLY A 143 -1.48 16.23 9.29
C GLY A 143 -0.30 15.55 8.59
N LEU A 144 -0.42 14.27 8.22
CA LEU A 144 0.63 13.54 7.53
C LEU A 144 0.75 14.03 6.08
N ARG A 145 1.97 14.38 5.64
CA ARG A 145 2.24 14.98 4.32
C ARG A 145 2.27 13.97 3.17
N ALA A 146 2.51 12.69 3.47
CA ALA A 146 2.44 11.66 2.44
C ALA A 146 1.02 11.54 1.90
N ARG A 147 0.88 11.44 0.56
CA ARG A 147 -0.43 11.21 -0.06
C ARG A 147 -0.78 9.73 -0.02
N MET A 148 -2.02 9.41 0.29
CA MET A 148 -2.47 8.03 0.22
C MET A 148 -2.67 7.58 -1.23
N LEU A 149 -2.39 6.30 -1.51
CA LEU A 149 -2.56 5.68 -2.82
C LEU A 149 -3.38 4.40 -2.69
N CYS A 150 -4.44 4.30 -3.51
CA CYS A 150 -5.24 3.07 -3.64
C CYS A 150 -4.72 2.21 -4.79
N ALA A 151 -4.46 0.93 -4.52
CA ALA A 151 -4.00 -0.04 -5.52
C ALA A 151 -4.68 -1.41 -5.36
N ALA A 152 -4.39 -2.32 -6.31
CA ALA A 152 -4.88 -3.69 -6.34
C ALA A 152 -6.40 -3.80 -6.53
N PHE A 153 -6.90 -3.22 -7.61
CA PHE A 153 -8.33 -3.17 -7.93
C PHE A 153 -8.95 -4.57 -8.13
N ARG A 154 -10.15 -4.77 -7.57
CA ARG A 154 -11.00 -5.96 -7.78
C ARG A 154 -12.39 -5.60 -8.29
N ASN A 155 -12.83 -4.38 -8.01
CA ASN A 155 -14.13 -3.86 -8.45
C ASN A 155 -14.05 -2.35 -8.72
N VAL A 156 -15.12 -1.76 -9.26
CA VAL A 156 -15.18 -0.34 -9.61
C VAL A 156 -15.17 0.57 -8.38
N MET A 157 -15.61 0.08 -7.23
CA MET A 157 -15.67 0.86 -5.99
C MET A 157 -14.26 1.24 -5.49
N HIS A 158 -13.22 0.46 -5.84
CA HIS A 158 -11.82 0.80 -5.56
C HIS A 158 -11.33 2.06 -6.28
N TRP A 159 -12.16 2.65 -7.11
CA TRP A 159 -11.97 3.95 -7.72
C TRP A 159 -13.09 4.92 -7.30
N SER A 160 -14.36 4.53 -7.49
CA SER A 160 -15.50 5.44 -7.34
C SER A 160 -15.70 5.92 -5.89
N GLU A 161 -15.36 5.10 -4.89
CA GLU A 161 -15.51 5.46 -3.47
C GLU A 161 -14.45 6.44 -2.96
N PHE A 162 -13.41 6.73 -3.76
CA PHE A 162 -12.35 7.66 -3.39
C PHE A 162 -12.39 8.99 -4.16
N VAL A 163 -13.38 9.18 -5.01
CA VAL A 163 -13.60 10.44 -5.72
C VAL A 163 -13.87 11.56 -4.69
N GLY A 164 -13.21 12.70 -4.87
CA GLY A 164 -13.26 13.85 -3.96
C GLY A 164 -12.12 13.91 -2.94
N GLY A 165 -11.39 12.81 -2.72
CA GLY A 165 -10.23 12.80 -1.83
C GLY A 165 -8.94 13.28 -2.50
N ASP A 166 -8.01 13.85 -1.72
CA ASP A 166 -6.63 14.11 -2.18
C ASP A 166 -5.81 12.82 -2.12
N VAL A 167 -6.08 11.93 -3.04
CA VAL A 167 -5.47 10.60 -3.12
C VAL A 167 -4.99 10.28 -4.53
N VAL A 168 -4.10 9.31 -4.64
CA VAL A 168 -3.70 8.71 -5.91
C VAL A 168 -4.46 7.40 -6.08
N VAL A 169 -5.01 7.16 -7.26
CA VAL A 169 -5.57 5.86 -7.64
C VAL A 169 -4.66 5.22 -8.67
N SER A 170 -4.32 3.94 -8.49
CA SER A 170 -3.41 3.18 -9.36
C SER A 170 -4.11 1.95 -9.94
N PRO A 171 -5.09 2.13 -10.84
CA PRO A 171 -5.75 1.02 -11.50
C PRO A 171 -4.82 0.35 -12.53
N PRO A 172 -4.82 -0.99 -12.64
CA PRO A 172 -4.22 -1.68 -13.77
C PRO A 172 -4.80 -1.20 -15.11
N PHE A 173 -4.04 -1.34 -16.20
CA PHE A 173 -4.44 -0.82 -17.52
C PHE A 173 -5.83 -1.28 -17.97
N ALA A 174 -6.17 -2.56 -17.76
CA ALA A 174 -7.50 -3.07 -18.08
C ALA A 174 -8.61 -2.33 -17.33
N TRP A 175 -8.40 -2.00 -16.05
CA TRP A 175 -9.34 -1.20 -15.26
C TRP A 175 -9.45 0.24 -15.76
N GLN A 176 -8.34 0.85 -16.20
CA GLN A 176 -8.38 2.19 -16.80
C GLN A 176 -9.26 2.21 -18.04
N GLN A 177 -9.12 1.20 -18.92
CA GLN A 177 -9.96 1.06 -20.10
C GLN A 177 -11.44 0.86 -19.74
N LEU A 178 -11.75 -0.02 -18.78
CA LEU A 178 -13.12 -0.24 -18.31
C LEU A 178 -13.75 1.03 -17.74
N ILE A 179 -13.05 1.74 -16.87
CA ILE A 179 -13.53 2.97 -16.26
C ILE A 179 -13.78 4.03 -17.33
N ASN A 180 -12.83 4.25 -18.23
CA ASN A 180 -12.94 5.26 -19.29
C ASN A 180 -14.09 4.99 -20.26
N ASN A 181 -14.41 3.72 -20.51
CA ASN A 181 -15.47 3.30 -21.45
C ASN A 181 -16.82 3.06 -20.78
N SER A 182 -16.90 3.12 -19.44
CA SER A 182 -18.12 2.75 -18.70
C SER A 182 -19.24 3.80 -18.77
N GLY A 183 -18.94 5.06 -19.10
CA GLY A 183 -19.87 6.16 -18.94
C GLY A 183 -20.27 6.44 -17.48
N TYR A 184 -19.56 5.85 -16.52
CA TYR A 184 -19.83 6.01 -15.09
C TYR A 184 -19.66 7.48 -14.68
N LYS A 185 -20.69 8.04 -14.06
CA LYS A 185 -20.65 9.43 -13.59
C LYS A 185 -19.81 9.52 -12.32
N MET A 186 -18.81 10.41 -12.34
CA MET A 186 -18.05 10.73 -11.14
C MET A 186 -18.92 11.51 -10.14
N VAL A 187 -18.98 10.99 -8.92
CA VAL A 187 -19.66 11.63 -7.79
C VAL A 187 -18.70 11.57 -6.60
N GLU A 188 -18.58 12.65 -5.86
CA GLU A 188 -17.76 12.68 -4.64
C GLU A 188 -18.29 11.68 -3.62
N ARG A 189 -17.40 10.78 -3.19
CA ARG A 189 -17.74 9.66 -2.32
C ARG A 189 -16.77 9.48 -1.16
N MET A 190 -15.60 10.14 -1.17
CA MET A 190 -14.57 9.94 -0.13
C MET A 190 -15.12 10.13 1.28
N ASP A 191 -15.91 11.18 1.49
CA ASP A 191 -16.46 11.51 2.80
C ASP A 191 -17.80 10.83 3.11
N VAL A 192 -18.34 10.07 2.15
CA VAL A 192 -19.56 9.27 2.38
C VAL A 192 -19.17 8.01 3.17
N PRO A 193 -19.74 7.78 4.36
CA PRO A 193 -19.42 6.63 5.17
C PRO A 193 -19.82 5.32 4.47
N VAL A 194 -19.15 4.24 4.81
CA VAL A 194 -19.63 2.89 4.47
C VAL A 194 -20.91 2.63 5.25
N ARG A 195 -21.89 1.99 4.63
CA ARG A 195 -23.19 1.71 5.24
C ARG A 195 -23.04 0.88 6.52
N ASP A 196 -23.91 1.15 7.48
CA ASP A 196 -23.85 0.53 8.81
C ASP A 196 -23.99 -1.00 8.76
N ASP A 197 -24.87 -1.54 7.90
CA ASP A 197 -25.07 -2.99 7.73
C ASP A 197 -23.81 -3.69 7.18
N ILE A 198 -23.07 -3.03 6.29
CA ILE A 198 -21.79 -3.52 5.78
C ILE A 198 -20.75 -3.47 6.89
N MET A 199 -20.65 -2.36 7.61
CA MET A 199 -19.71 -2.22 8.71
C MET A 199 -19.98 -3.20 9.84
N GLU A 200 -21.23 -3.47 10.18
CA GLU A 200 -21.62 -4.49 11.18
C GLU A 200 -21.10 -5.87 10.76
N THR A 201 -21.29 -6.25 9.50
CA THR A 201 -20.75 -7.51 8.96
C THR A 201 -19.24 -7.59 9.06
N LEU A 202 -18.54 -6.54 8.62
CA LEU A 202 -17.07 -6.49 8.60
C LEU A 202 -16.49 -6.50 10.02
N LEU A 203 -17.06 -5.74 10.95
CA LEU A 203 -16.62 -5.68 12.34
C LEU A 203 -16.88 -7.00 13.10
N GLY A 204 -17.76 -7.86 12.59
CA GLY A 204 -17.92 -9.24 13.07
C GLY A 204 -16.75 -10.17 12.70
N ILE A 205 -15.80 -9.73 11.87
CA ILE A 205 -14.63 -10.52 11.45
C ILE A 205 -13.38 -10.03 12.21
N PRO A 206 -12.83 -10.80 13.17
CA PRO A 206 -11.70 -10.35 14.00
C PRO A 206 -10.49 -9.89 13.19
N GLU A 207 -10.18 -10.57 12.08
CA GLU A 207 -9.06 -10.21 11.21
C GLU A 207 -9.28 -8.87 10.49
N PHE A 208 -10.54 -8.53 10.14
CA PHE A 208 -10.87 -7.20 9.62
C PHE A 208 -10.70 -6.12 10.70
N VAL A 209 -11.16 -6.37 11.93
CA VAL A 209 -10.98 -5.43 13.05
C VAL A 209 -9.51 -5.11 13.25
N ARG A 210 -8.62 -6.11 13.20
CA ARG A 210 -7.16 -5.90 13.26
C ARG A 210 -6.64 -5.00 12.13
N ALA A 211 -7.21 -5.09 10.93
CA ALA A 211 -6.82 -4.25 9.80
C ALA A 211 -7.43 -2.84 9.87
N TYR A 212 -8.61 -2.70 10.45
CA TYR A 212 -9.41 -1.47 10.44
C TYR A 212 -9.07 -0.52 11.59
N GLU A 213 -8.79 -1.06 12.78
CA GLU A 213 -8.51 -0.21 13.93
C GLU A 213 -7.09 0.39 13.87
N PRO A 214 -6.93 1.68 14.21
CA PRO A 214 -5.61 2.35 14.23
C PRO A 214 -4.57 1.64 15.09
N GLU A 215 -4.98 1.06 16.19
CA GLU A 215 -4.16 0.30 17.14
C GLU A 215 -4.35 -1.22 17.00
N GLY A 216 -4.97 -1.69 15.89
CA GLY A 216 -5.31 -3.11 15.68
C GLY A 216 -4.10 -4.04 15.53
N MET A 217 -2.93 -3.47 15.25
CA MET A 217 -1.66 -4.21 15.19
C MET A 217 -0.49 -3.32 15.60
N THR A 218 0.51 -3.91 16.25
CA THR A 218 1.81 -3.28 16.47
C THR A 218 2.73 -3.45 15.26
N PRO A 219 3.79 -2.63 15.10
CA PRO A 219 4.76 -2.78 14.02
C PRO A 219 5.39 -4.18 13.91
N GLU A 220 5.61 -4.85 15.05
CA GLU A 220 6.17 -6.19 15.14
C GLU A 220 5.23 -7.25 14.52
N GLU A 221 3.92 -7.00 14.59
CA GLU A 221 2.89 -7.89 14.05
C GLU A 221 2.68 -7.73 12.54
N PHE A 222 3.11 -6.61 11.91
CA PHE A 222 2.84 -6.33 10.50
C PHE A 222 3.32 -7.44 9.57
N THR A 223 4.49 -8.01 9.83
CA THR A 223 5.04 -9.11 9.03
C THR A 223 4.24 -10.41 9.21
N GLN A 224 3.56 -10.57 10.36
CA GLN A 224 2.77 -11.77 10.66
C GLN A 224 1.33 -11.67 10.15
N PHE A 225 0.87 -10.48 9.79
CA PHE A 225 -0.47 -10.30 9.21
C PHE A 225 -0.61 -11.12 7.93
N GLY A 226 -1.72 -11.87 7.79
CA GLY A 226 -1.87 -12.84 6.72
C GLY A 226 -1.75 -12.26 5.31
N ALA A 227 -2.38 -11.12 5.04
CA ALA A 227 -2.26 -10.42 3.76
C ALA A 227 -0.81 -10.00 3.45
N THR A 228 -0.05 -9.57 4.47
CA THR A 228 1.38 -9.22 4.36
C THR A 228 2.20 -10.43 3.96
N ARG A 229 2.06 -11.54 4.71
CA ARG A 229 2.79 -12.77 4.45
C ARG A 229 2.51 -13.33 3.06
N LYS A 230 1.23 -13.40 2.67
CA LYS A 230 0.79 -13.88 1.35
C LYS A 230 1.43 -13.05 0.23
N THR A 231 1.43 -11.73 0.39
CA THR A 231 1.99 -10.82 -0.62
C THR A 231 3.50 -10.91 -0.73
N LEU A 232 4.23 -10.95 0.41
CA LEU A 232 5.69 -11.11 0.41
C LEU A 232 6.13 -12.43 -0.22
N ARG A 233 5.42 -13.53 0.08
CA ARG A 233 5.68 -14.83 -0.56
C ARG A 233 5.50 -14.75 -2.06
N GLY A 234 4.39 -14.17 -2.53
CA GLY A 234 4.15 -13.98 -3.96
C GLY A 234 5.22 -13.13 -4.66
N PHE A 235 5.79 -12.13 -3.98
CA PHE A 235 6.90 -11.35 -4.52
C PHE A 235 8.18 -12.19 -4.66
N LEU A 236 8.52 -13.01 -3.65
CA LEU A 236 9.67 -13.92 -3.71
C LEU A 236 9.50 -14.98 -4.81
N GLU A 237 8.30 -15.51 -4.98
CA GLU A 237 7.97 -16.45 -6.06
C GLU A 237 8.15 -15.81 -7.44
N SER A 238 7.63 -14.57 -7.62
CA SER A 238 7.79 -13.82 -8.87
C SER A 238 9.25 -13.46 -9.17
N ASP A 239 10.05 -13.14 -8.15
CA ASP A 239 11.49 -12.89 -8.28
C ASP A 239 12.23 -14.15 -8.75
N ASN A 240 11.94 -15.30 -8.15
CA ASN A 240 12.48 -16.60 -8.59
C ASN A 240 12.09 -16.96 -10.04
N ASP A 241 10.85 -16.65 -10.45
CA ASP A 241 10.40 -16.88 -11.82
C ASP A 241 11.15 -16.00 -12.82
N LEU A 242 11.39 -14.73 -12.46
CA LEU A 242 12.19 -13.82 -13.28
C LEU A 242 13.64 -14.31 -13.39
N ASP A 243 14.27 -14.69 -12.27
CA ASP A 243 15.61 -15.27 -12.26
C ASP A 243 15.70 -16.53 -13.17
N ARG A 244 14.67 -17.38 -13.14
CA ARG A 244 14.60 -18.56 -14.02
C ARG A 244 14.59 -18.16 -15.49
N LEU A 245 13.75 -17.20 -15.88
CA LEU A 245 13.67 -16.72 -17.26
C LEU A 245 15.00 -16.11 -17.73
N VAL A 246 15.65 -15.32 -16.89
CA VAL A 246 16.96 -14.74 -17.20
C VAL A 246 18.01 -15.84 -17.42
N ARG A 247 18.04 -16.87 -16.56
CA ARG A 247 18.96 -18.01 -16.73
C ARG A 247 18.73 -18.78 -18.03
N GLU A 248 17.47 -18.98 -18.42
CA GLU A 248 17.13 -19.63 -19.70
C GLU A 248 17.63 -18.85 -20.92
N VAL A 249 17.69 -17.51 -20.82
CA VAL A 249 18.23 -16.66 -21.89
C VAL A 249 19.77 -16.65 -21.87
N LEU A 250 20.39 -16.59 -20.67
CA LEU A 250 21.84 -16.55 -20.52
C LEU A 250 22.52 -17.89 -20.90
N ILE A 251 21.90 -19.00 -20.55
CA ILE A 251 22.38 -20.35 -20.83
C ILE A 251 21.21 -21.17 -21.36
N PRO A 252 20.87 -21.04 -22.66
CA PRO A 252 19.81 -21.81 -23.26
C PRO A 252 20.04 -23.32 -23.13
N LYS A 253 18.96 -24.07 -23.04
CA LYS A 253 19.07 -25.55 -23.09
C LYS A 253 19.72 -25.97 -24.41
N PRO A 254 20.54 -27.04 -24.38
CA PRO A 254 21.19 -27.56 -25.58
C PRO A 254 20.19 -28.11 -26.59
#